data_af94984bd7160adf8ced79d786059a56
#
_entry.id   af94984bd7160adf8ced79d786059a56
#
_cell.length_a   1.000
_cell.length_b   1.000
_cell.length_c   1.000
_cell.angle_alpha   90.00
_cell.angle_beta   90.00
_cell.angle_gamma   90.00
#
_symmetry.space_group_name_H-M   'P 1'
#
loop_
_entity.id
_entity.type
_entity.pdbx_description
1 polymer ?
#
loop_
_entity_poly.entity_id
_entity_poly.type
_entity_poly.pdbx_seq_one_letter_code
_entity_poly.pdbx_strand_id
1 'polypeptide(L)'
;MIFGYARVSTDGQSVAAQVAALRAAGAGKVFREVASGAKTDRAQLRKAIAALQASDVLMVTRLDRLARSTRDLLNTLATITGKKAGFRSLGDGWADTTTAHGRLMLTVLGGLAEFERDLIRTRTGEGRERARARGVRMGRPPKLTSHQQREAIRRRDRDGETLADIARSYNVSAATISRLTQ
;
A
#
# COMPACT_ATOMS: atom_id res chain seq x y z
N MET A 1 -5.63 -24.42 14.69
CA MET A 1 -5.10 -23.62 15.83
C MET A 1 -5.64 -22.20 15.76
N ILE A 2 -5.73 -21.46 16.91
CA ILE A 2 -6.15 -20.04 16.87
C ILE A 2 -4.94 -19.16 17.21
N PHE A 3 -4.59 -18.26 16.29
CA PHE A 3 -3.55 -17.28 16.44
C PHE A 3 -4.16 -15.91 16.70
N GLY A 4 -3.65 -15.17 17.69
CA GLY A 4 -4.05 -13.80 17.97
C GLY A 4 -3.07 -12.79 17.34
N TYR A 5 -3.59 -11.65 16.88
CA TYR A 5 -2.76 -10.51 16.50
C TYR A 5 -3.24 -9.25 17.24
N ALA A 6 -2.33 -8.61 17.96
CA ALA A 6 -2.56 -7.38 18.70
C ALA A 6 -1.65 -6.27 18.21
N ARG A 7 -2.20 -5.07 17.97
CA ARG A 7 -1.44 -3.90 17.47
C ARG A 7 -1.75 -2.65 18.28
N VAL A 8 -0.69 -1.90 18.61
CA VAL A 8 -0.79 -0.56 19.23
C VAL A 8 0.13 0.42 18.51
N SER A 9 -0.18 1.72 18.63
CA SER A 9 0.65 2.78 18.08
C SER A 9 1.81 3.18 19.02
N THR A 10 1.59 3.30 20.32
CA THR A 10 2.62 3.77 21.29
C THR A 10 2.32 3.45 22.75
N ASP A 11 1.11 3.05 23.11
CA ASP A 11 0.71 2.90 24.52
C ASP A 11 0.77 1.43 24.99
N GLY A 12 1.70 1.12 25.88
CA GLY A 12 1.92 -0.24 26.40
C GLY A 12 0.72 -0.88 27.11
N GLN A 13 -0.17 -0.07 27.70
CA GLN A 13 -1.35 -0.57 28.43
C GLN A 13 -2.39 -1.21 27.49
N SER A 14 -2.57 -0.69 26.29
CA SER A 14 -3.54 -1.20 25.31
C SER A 14 -3.17 -2.57 24.72
N VAL A 15 -1.87 -2.92 24.61
CA VAL A 15 -1.43 -4.25 24.11
C VAL A 15 -1.80 -5.35 25.10
N ALA A 16 -1.56 -5.15 26.38
CA ALA A 16 -1.83 -6.16 27.41
C ALA A 16 -3.31 -6.52 27.46
N ALA A 17 -4.21 -5.53 27.38
CA ALA A 17 -5.65 -5.75 27.32
C ALA A 17 -6.08 -6.53 26.06
N GLN A 18 -5.54 -6.19 24.88
CA GLN A 18 -5.82 -6.93 23.65
C GLN A 18 -5.35 -8.38 23.74
N VAL A 19 -4.14 -8.60 24.28
CA VAL A 19 -3.59 -9.96 24.46
C VAL A 19 -4.44 -10.77 25.43
N ALA A 20 -4.88 -10.17 26.55
CA ALA A 20 -5.76 -10.85 27.51
C ALA A 20 -7.09 -11.24 26.86
N ALA A 21 -7.73 -10.32 26.12
CA ALA A 21 -8.97 -10.61 25.39
C ALA A 21 -8.81 -11.72 24.35
N LEU A 22 -7.74 -11.70 23.56
CA LEU A 22 -7.45 -12.73 22.55
C LEU A 22 -7.21 -14.09 23.21
N ARG A 23 -6.49 -14.15 24.32
CA ARG A 23 -6.25 -15.39 25.06
C ARG A 23 -7.54 -15.93 25.69
N ALA A 24 -8.35 -15.07 26.29
CA ALA A 24 -9.65 -15.44 26.83
C ALA A 24 -10.59 -16.01 25.74
N ALA A 25 -10.46 -15.52 24.50
CA ALA A 25 -11.20 -16.02 23.33
C ALA A 25 -10.57 -17.28 22.69
N GLY A 26 -9.51 -17.87 23.30
CA GLY A 26 -8.92 -19.13 22.88
C GLY A 26 -7.68 -19.02 21.97
N ALA A 27 -7.07 -17.85 21.82
CA ALA A 27 -5.83 -17.72 21.07
C ALA A 27 -4.66 -18.40 21.79
N GLY A 28 -4.11 -19.47 21.20
CA GLY A 28 -2.97 -20.21 21.76
C GLY A 28 -1.65 -19.44 21.65
N LYS A 29 -1.45 -18.67 20.56
CA LYS A 29 -0.29 -17.82 20.35
C LYS A 29 -0.72 -16.43 19.90
N VAL A 30 -0.17 -15.38 20.51
CA VAL A 30 -0.48 -13.99 20.15
C VAL A 30 0.77 -13.26 19.65
N PHE A 31 0.69 -12.72 18.44
CA PHE A 31 1.70 -11.86 17.83
C PHE A 31 1.42 -10.41 18.20
N ARG A 32 2.41 -9.73 18.73
CA ARG A 32 2.30 -8.35 19.23
C ARG A 32 3.07 -7.40 18.33
N GLU A 33 2.38 -6.40 17.81
CA GLU A 33 2.96 -5.36 16.94
C GLU A 33 2.94 -4.01 17.65
N VAL A 34 4.11 -3.40 17.81
CA VAL A 34 4.23 -2.01 18.25
C VAL A 34 4.60 -1.19 17.01
N ALA A 35 3.65 -0.46 16.47
CA ALA A 35 3.83 0.34 15.26
C ALA A 35 3.99 1.82 15.64
N SER A 36 5.21 2.32 15.75
CA SER A 36 5.47 3.77 15.80
C SER A 36 5.18 4.42 14.44
N GLY A 37 4.51 5.57 14.43
CA GLY A 37 3.81 6.25 13.33
C GLY A 37 4.42 6.26 11.92
N ALA A 38 5.74 6.19 11.73
CA ALA A 38 6.38 6.27 10.42
C ALA A 38 6.79 4.90 9.82
N LYS A 39 6.99 3.86 10.64
CA LYS A 39 7.37 2.54 10.14
C LYS A 39 6.13 1.68 9.86
N THR A 40 5.82 1.54 8.58
CA THR A 40 4.69 0.76 8.07
C THR A 40 4.93 -0.75 8.06
N ASP A 41 6.09 -1.21 8.50
CA ASP A 41 6.46 -2.61 8.46
C ASP A 41 5.77 -3.41 9.58
N ARG A 42 4.77 -4.23 9.20
CA ARG A 42 4.03 -5.12 10.10
C ARG A 42 4.68 -6.50 10.15
N ALA A 43 5.90 -6.55 10.65
CA ALA A 43 6.68 -7.78 10.71
C ALA A 43 5.96 -8.90 11.49
N GLN A 44 5.24 -8.55 12.57
CA GLN A 44 4.51 -9.52 13.38
C GLN A 44 3.23 -10.01 12.68
N LEU A 45 2.52 -9.14 11.94
CA LEU A 45 1.38 -9.58 11.13
C LEU A 45 1.85 -10.54 10.04
N ARG A 46 2.95 -10.24 9.34
CA ARG A 46 3.52 -11.16 8.35
C ARG A 46 3.90 -12.50 8.96
N LYS A 47 4.52 -12.51 10.14
CA LYS A 47 4.85 -13.75 10.88
C LYS A 47 3.58 -14.51 11.29
N ALA A 48 2.55 -13.80 11.75
CA ALA A 48 1.27 -14.41 12.08
C ALA A 48 0.65 -15.10 10.86
N ILE A 49 0.56 -14.38 9.73
CA ILE A 49 0.02 -14.94 8.48
C ILE A 49 0.90 -16.08 7.94
N ALA A 50 2.23 -15.96 8.04
CA ALA A 50 3.13 -17.02 7.60
C ALA A 50 2.93 -18.32 8.39
N ALA A 51 2.64 -18.22 9.69
CA ALA A 51 2.43 -19.36 10.57
C ALA A 51 1.07 -20.08 10.35
N LEU A 52 0.11 -19.45 9.66
CA LEU A 52 -1.20 -20.04 9.42
C LEU A 52 -1.11 -21.25 8.47
N GLN A 53 -1.80 -22.29 8.86
CA GLN A 53 -2.09 -23.48 8.05
C GLN A 53 -3.59 -23.59 7.73
N ALA A 54 -3.97 -24.54 6.90
CA ALA A 54 -5.37 -24.79 6.60
C ALA A 54 -6.17 -25.09 7.89
N SER A 55 -7.36 -24.52 7.99
CA SER A 55 -8.25 -24.60 9.17
C SER A 55 -7.78 -23.85 10.43
N ASP A 56 -6.62 -23.17 10.39
CA ASP A 56 -6.26 -22.23 11.44
C ASP A 56 -7.11 -20.95 11.39
N VAL A 57 -7.18 -20.21 12.48
CA VAL A 57 -7.93 -18.95 12.56
C VAL A 57 -7.01 -17.84 13.05
N LEU A 58 -6.94 -16.74 12.29
CA LEU A 58 -6.35 -15.48 12.78
C LEU A 58 -7.42 -14.65 13.48
N MET A 59 -7.16 -14.27 14.72
CA MET A 59 -8.09 -13.51 15.55
C MET A 59 -7.52 -12.15 15.91
N VAL A 60 -8.36 -11.12 15.85
CA VAL A 60 -8.03 -9.75 16.29
C VAL A 60 -9.12 -9.25 17.24
N THR A 61 -8.81 -8.25 18.05
CA THR A 61 -9.83 -7.63 18.91
C THR A 61 -10.80 -6.76 18.10
N ARG A 62 -10.31 -6.04 17.05
CA ARG A 62 -11.10 -5.18 16.16
C ARG A 62 -10.41 -5.08 14.79
N LEU A 63 -11.18 -4.79 13.73
CA LEU A 63 -10.69 -4.65 12.37
C LEU A 63 -9.63 -3.54 12.21
N ASP A 64 -9.76 -2.43 12.97
CA ASP A 64 -8.80 -1.33 12.93
C ASP A 64 -7.41 -1.73 13.50
N ARG A 65 -7.32 -2.84 14.21
CA ARG A 65 -6.04 -3.44 14.63
C ARG A 65 -5.40 -4.24 13.51
N LEU A 66 -6.20 -4.88 12.66
CA LEU A 66 -5.70 -5.65 11.53
C LEU A 66 -5.26 -4.76 10.37
N ALA A 67 -6.04 -3.76 10.00
CA ALA A 67 -5.87 -3.01 8.78
C ALA A 67 -5.95 -1.49 9.01
N ARG A 68 -5.35 -0.72 8.08
CA ARG A 68 -5.35 0.75 8.09
C ARG A 68 -6.30 1.35 7.06
N SER A 69 -6.78 0.54 6.16
CA SER A 69 -7.74 0.92 5.12
C SER A 69 -8.53 -0.30 4.67
N THR A 70 -9.67 -0.09 4.04
CA THR A 70 -10.51 -1.16 3.47
C THR A 70 -9.71 -2.02 2.50
N ARG A 71 -8.89 -1.43 1.65
CA ARG A 71 -8.01 -2.17 0.73
C ARG A 71 -7.02 -3.08 1.44
N ASP A 72 -6.38 -2.57 2.47
CA ASP A 72 -5.42 -3.32 3.28
C ASP A 72 -6.11 -4.49 4.02
N LEU A 73 -7.33 -4.24 4.52
CA LEU A 73 -8.18 -5.29 5.12
C LEU A 73 -8.45 -6.41 4.12
N LEU A 74 -8.98 -6.07 2.95
CA LEU A 74 -9.37 -7.03 1.94
C LEU A 74 -8.17 -7.84 1.41
N ASN A 75 -7.03 -7.19 1.17
CA ASN A 75 -5.80 -7.89 0.77
C ASN A 75 -5.31 -8.85 1.85
N THR A 76 -5.38 -8.44 3.12
CA THR A 76 -5.00 -9.30 4.25
C THR A 76 -5.94 -10.50 4.37
N LEU A 77 -7.25 -10.28 4.26
CA LEU A 77 -8.25 -11.34 4.31
C LEU A 77 -8.11 -12.31 3.11
N ALA A 78 -7.87 -11.80 1.91
CA ALA A 78 -7.60 -12.62 0.73
C ALA A 78 -6.37 -13.53 0.95
N THR A 79 -5.31 -13.00 1.55
CA THR A 79 -4.10 -13.78 1.87
C THR A 79 -4.39 -14.88 2.89
N ILE A 80 -5.18 -14.60 3.92
CA ILE A 80 -5.59 -15.59 4.94
C ILE A 80 -6.44 -16.67 4.29
N THR A 81 -7.45 -16.29 3.51
CA THR A 81 -8.36 -17.22 2.82
C THR A 81 -7.61 -18.08 1.79
N GLY A 82 -6.64 -17.50 1.07
CA GLY A 82 -5.78 -18.24 0.13
C GLY A 82 -4.98 -19.37 0.79
N LYS A 83 -4.70 -19.24 2.09
CA LYS A 83 -4.12 -20.32 2.92
C LYS A 83 -5.15 -21.32 3.46
N LYS A 84 -6.41 -21.21 3.07
CA LYS A 84 -7.54 -21.98 3.63
C LYS A 84 -7.69 -21.80 5.15
N ALA A 85 -7.25 -20.66 5.68
CA ALA A 85 -7.38 -20.27 7.08
C ALA A 85 -8.57 -19.33 7.27
N GLY A 86 -9.12 -19.31 8.48
CA GLY A 86 -10.20 -18.41 8.89
C GLY A 86 -9.68 -17.11 9.49
N PHE A 87 -10.56 -16.12 9.54
CA PHE A 87 -10.34 -14.86 10.24
C PHE A 87 -11.53 -14.55 11.16
N ARG A 88 -11.27 -13.95 12.33
CA ARG A 88 -12.31 -13.54 13.26
C ARG A 88 -11.94 -12.25 13.98
N SER A 89 -12.89 -11.28 14.03
CA SER A 89 -12.81 -10.10 14.89
C SER A 89 -13.71 -10.26 16.11
N LEU A 90 -13.19 -9.98 17.32
CA LEU A 90 -13.98 -10.10 18.55
C LEU A 90 -15.01 -8.98 18.69
N GLY A 91 -14.64 -7.76 18.30
CA GLY A 91 -15.50 -6.58 18.40
C GLY A 91 -16.39 -6.34 17.21
N ASP A 92 -16.12 -7.02 16.06
CA ASP A 92 -16.86 -6.85 14.82
C ASP A 92 -17.48 -8.20 14.43
N GLY A 93 -18.59 -8.57 15.05
CA GLY A 93 -19.20 -9.91 14.94
C GLY A 93 -19.57 -10.36 13.54
N TRP A 94 -19.75 -9.41 12.59
CA TRP A 94 -19.95 -9.71 11.17
C TRP A 94 -18.65 -10.10 10.44
N ALA A 95 -17.49 -9.77 11.01
CA ALA A 95 -16.18 -10.05 10.41
C ALA A 95 -15.60 -11.37 10.92
N ASP A 96 -16.29 -12.46 10.61
CA ASP A 96 -15.92 -13.85 10.96
C ASP A 96 -16.05 -14.75 9.73
N THR A 97 -14.93 -15.03 9.06
CA THR A 97 -14.92 -15.91 7.85
C THR A 97 -15.20 -17.36 8.16
N THR A 98 -15.23 -17.76 9.43
CA THR A 98 -15.58 -19.12 9.81
C THR A 98 -17.08 -19.37 9.68
N THR A 99 -17.91 -18.32 9.65
CA THR A 99 -19.35 -18.37 9.43
C THR A 99 -19.74 -18.10 7.98
N ALA A 100 -20.86 -18.65 7.52
CA ALA A 100 -21.39 -18.38 6.18
C ALA A 100 -21.75 -16.89 6.01
N HIS A 101 -22.36 -16.28 7.03
CA HIS A 101 -22.74 -14.87 7.04
C HIS A 101 -21.51 -13.94 6.93
N GLY A 102 -20.48 -14.18 7.73
CA GLY A 102 -19.25 -13.38 7.69
C GLY A 102 -18.52 -13.51 6.35
N ARG A 103 -18.48 -14.72 5.77
CA ARG A 103 -17.94 -14.90 4.40
C ARG A 103 -18.71 -14.08 3.37
N LEU A 104 -20.05 -14.11 3.40
CA LEU A 104 -20.88 -13.31 2.51
C LEU A 104 -20.60 -11.81 2.67
N MET A 105 -20.60 -11.30 3.90
CA MET A 105 -20.32 -9.88 4.18
C MET A 105 -18.98 -9.43 3.64
N LEU A 106 -17.93 -10.22 3.85
CA LEU A 106 -16.59 -9.90 3.34
C LEU A 106 -16.49 -9.98 1.81
N THR A 107 -17.23 -10.89 1.18
CA THR A 107 -17.34 -10.95 -0.29
C THR A 107 -18.02 -9.72 -0.86
N VAL A 108 -19.10 -9.25 -0.26
CA VAL A 108 -19.80 -8.03 -0.65
C VAL A 108 -18.90 -6.79 -0.51
N LEU A 109 -18.19 -6.67 0.61
CA LEU A 109 -17.25 -5.58 0.84
C LEU A 109 -16.08 -5.62 -0.15
N GLY A 110 -15.60 -6.82 -0.50
CA GLY A 110 -14.58 -7.02 -1.53
C GLY A 110 -15.03 -6.51 -2.90
N GLY A 111 -16.20 -6.91 -3.32
CA GLY A 111 -16.80 -6.46 -4.58
C GLY A 111 -17.03 -4.94 -4.62
N LEU A 112 -17.48 -4.35 -3.51
CA LEU A 112 -17.66 -2.89 -3.42
C LEU A 112 -16.32 -2.14 -3.55
N ALA A 113 -15.26 -2.63 -2.92
CA ALA A 113 -13.93 -2.01 -3.02
C ALA A 113 -13.31 -2.14 -4.42
N GLU A 114 -13.58 -3.22 -5.15
CA GLU A 114 -13.21 -3.36 -6.56
C GLU A 114 -13.99 -2.36 -7.43
N PHE A 115 -15.28 -2.28 -7.24
CA PHE A 115 -16.14 -1.33 -7.94
C PHE A 115 -15.69 0.12 -7.73
N GLU A 116 -15.41 0.54 -6.48
CA GLU A 116 -14.85 1.86 -6.21
C GLU A 116 -13.52 2.11 -6.93
N ARG A 117 -12.64 1.10 -6.99
CA ARG A 117 -11.38 1.19 -7.70
C ARG A 117 -11.57 1.42 -9.20
N ASP A 118 -12.48 0.68 -9.80
CA ASP A 118 -12.77 0.78 -11.22
C ASP A 118 -13.40 2.13 -11.57
N LEU A 119 -14.28 2.63 -10.71
CA LEU A 119 -14.84 3.98 -10.82
C LEU A 119 -13.75 5.07 -10.80
N ILE A 120 -12.80 4.97 -9.88
CA ILE A 120 -11.66 5.89 -9.79
C ILE A 120 -10.77 5.79 -11.03
N ARG A 121 -10.50 4.58 -11.54
CA ARG A 121 -9.72 4.35 -12.76
C ARG A 121 -10.39 4.98 -13.97
N THR A 122 -11.69 4.76 -14.15
CA THR A 122 -12.46 5.31 -15.25
C THR A 122 -12.42 6.84 -15.21
N ARG A 123 -12.78 7.46 -14.09
CA ARG A 123 -12.75 8.93 -13.92
C ARG A 123 -11.35 9.52 -14.17
N THR A 124 -10.31 8.84 -13.66
CA THR A 124 -8.92 9.30 -13.84
C THR A 124 -8.47 9.10 -15.30
N GLY A 125 -8.89 8.03 -15.96
CA GLY A 125 -8.65 7.76 -17.38
C GLY A 125 -9.22 8.87 -18.25
N GLU A 126 -10.50 9.15 -18.13
CA GLU A 126 -11.19 10.23 -18.84
C GLU A 126 -10.56 11.62 -18.57
N GLY A 127 -10.16 11.87 -17.32
CA GLY A 127 -9.46 13.11 -16.95
C GLY A 127 -8.11 13.25 -17.65
N ARG A 128 -7.35 12.15 -17.76
CA ARG A 128 -6.07 12.13 -18.50
C ARG A 128 -6.27 12.32 -20.01
N GLU A 129 -7.26 11.68 -20.59
CA GLU A 129 -7.58 11.83 -22.02
C GLU A 129 -7.98 13.27 -22.34
N ARG A 130 -8.87 13.87 -21.55
CA ARG A 130 -9.24 15.29 -21.69
C ARG A 130 -8.04 16.23 -21.54
N ALA A 131 -7.13 15.93 -20.62
CA ALA A 131 -5.92 16.74 -20.43
C ALA A 131 -4.96 16.58 -21.62
N ARG A 132 -4.78 15.36 -22.17
CA ARG A 132 -4.00 15.12 -23.40
C ARG A 132 -4.60 15.85 -24.61
N ALA A 133 -5.91 15.78 -24.76
CA ALA A 133 -6.60 16.50 -25.85
C ALA A 133 -6.40 18.02 -25.77
N ARG A 134 -6.19 18.57 -24.58
CA ARG A 134 -5.83 19.98 -24.34
C ARG A 134 -4.33 20.26 -24.44
N GLY A 135 -3.51 19.31 -24.85
CA GLY A 135 -2.06 19.46 -24.96
C GLY A 135 -1.28 19.43 -23.65
N VAL A 136 -1.92 19.05 -22.53
CA VAL A 136 -1.23 18.97 -21.23
C VAL A 136 -0.24 17.81 -21.24
N ARG A 137 1.05 18.11 -21.08
CA ARG A 137 2.09 17.10 -20.96
C ARG A 137 2.00 16.38 -19.61
N MET A 138 1.86 15.06 -19.66
CA MET A 138 1.82 14.21 -18.47
C MET A 138 3.23 13.78 -18.05
N GLY A 139 3.39 13.53 -16.75
CA GLY A 139 4.63 13.01 -16.18
C GLY A 139 5.44 14.07 -15.45
N ARG A 140 6.66 13.70 -15.07
CA ARG A 140 7.58 14.62 -14.36
C ARG A 140 8.00 15.76 -15.29
N PRO A 141 7.87 17.02 -14.86
CA PRO A 141 8.36 18.16 -15.64
C PRO A 141 9.85 18.00 -15.98
N PRO A 142 10.29 18.43 -17.16
CA PRO A 142 11.71 18.48 -17.49
C PRO A 142 12.47 19.30 -16.45
N LYS A 143 13.70 18.88 -16.09
CA LYS A 143 14.57 19.64 -15.20
C LYS A 143 15.03 20.96 -15.82
N LEU A 144 15.19 20.98 -17.14
CA LEU A 144 15.62 22.14 -17.91
C LEU A 144 14.41 22.85 -18.51
N THR A 145 14.38 24.17 -18.41
CA THR A 145 13.41 25.01 -19.12
C THR A 145 13.67 24.93 -20.64
N SER A 146 12.67 25.30 -21.45
CA SER A 146 12.82 25.31 -22.92
C SER A 146 13.98 26.20 -23.38
N HIS A 147 14.27 27.30 -22.67
CA HIS A 147 15.42 28.15 -22.94
C HIS A 147 16.74 27.42 -22.66
N GLN A 148 16.88 26.81 -21.49
CA GLN A 148 18.07 26.04 -21.10
C GLN A 148 18.29 24.83 -22.02
N GLN A 149 17.23 24.19 -22.51
CA GLN A 149 17.35 23.09 -23.48
C GLN A 149 17.96 23.58 -24.79
N ARG A 150 17.45 24.67 -25.36
CA ARG A 150 17.99 25.28 -26.59
C ARG A 150 19.44 25.74 -26.42
N GLU A 151 19.76 26.35 -25.29
CA GLU A 151 21.13 26.77 -24.98
C GLU A 151 22.07 25.55 -24.84
N ALA A 152 21.67 24.50 -24.11
CA ALA A 152 22.46 23.29 -23.98
C ALA A 152 22.70 22.59 -25.33
N ILE A 153 21.70 22.57 -26.22
CA ILE A 153 21.84 22.05 -27.60
C ILE A 153 22.85 22.89 -28.38
N ARG A 154 22.76 24.23 -28.32
CA ARG A 154 23.71 25.12 -29.00
C ARG A 154 25.14 24.89 -28.52
N ARG A 155 25.36 24.84 -27.20
CA ARG A 155 26.69 24.60 -26.60
C ARG A 155 27.26 23.25 -27.01
N ARG A 156 26.42 22.22 -27.10
CA ARG A 156 26.82 20.88 -27.56
C ARG A 156 27.19 20.87 -29.04
N ASP A 157 26.30 21.42 -29.89
CA ASP A 157 26.34 21.19 -31.35
C ASP A 157 27.16 22.24 -32.10
N ARG A 158 27.29 23.47 -31.56
CA ARG A 158 28.01 24.58 -32.20
C ARG A 158 29.31 24.98 -31.48
N ASP A 159 29.24 25.02 -30.14
CA ASP A 159 30.37 25.52 -29.35
C ASP A 159 31.34 24.37 -28.96
N GLY A 160 30.99 23.12 -29.26
CA GLY A 160 31.84 21.94 -29.06
C GLY A 160 32.12 21.58 -27.60
N GLU A 161 31.31 22.09 -26.65
CA GLU A 161 31.49 21.81 -25.24
C GLU A 161 31.17 20.34 -24.92
N THR A 162 31.88 19.78 -23.93
CA THR A 162 31.64 18.40 -23.52
C THR A 162 30.28 18.23 -22.83
N LEU A 163 29.64 17.08 -23.04
CA LEU A 163 28.36 16.76 -22.36
C LEU A 163 28.49 16.85 -20.85
N ALA A 164 29.67 16.55 -20.29
CA ALA A 164 29.95 16.60 -18.87
C ALA A 164 29.96 18.02 -18.33
N ASP A 165 30.53 18.97 -19.02
CA ASP A 165 30.62 20.37 -18.61
C ASP A 165 29.27 21.05 -18.68
N ILE A 166 28.54 20.83 -19.79
CA ILE A 166 27.16 21.33 -19.94
C ILE A 166 26.26 20.74 -18.83
N ALA A 167 26.37 19.45 -18.57
CA ALA A 167 25.57 18.78 -17.54
C ALA A 167 25.86 19.33 -16.14
N ARG A 168 27.12 19.62 -15.84
CA ARG A 168 27.56 20.22 -14.58
C ARG A 168 26.96 21.61 -14.39
N SER A 169 26.98 22.46 -15.44
CA SER A 169 26.44 23.83 -15.37
C SER A 169 24.94 23.89 -15.08
N TYR A 170 24.17 22.86 -15.48
CA TYR A 170 22.74 22.78 -15.23
C TYR A 170 22.34 21.80 -14.10
N ASN A 171 23.32 21.23 -13.41
CA ASN A 171 23.07 20.22 -12.36
C ASN A 171 22.17 19.06 -12.82
N VAL A 172 22.48 18.51 -14.00
CA VAL A 172 21.80 17.35 -14.60
C VAL A 172 22.83 16.27 -14.96
N SER A 173 22.37 15.11 -15.41
CA SER A 173 23.28 14.07 -15.92
C SER A 173 23.69 14.36 -17.38
N ALA A 174 24.88 13.90 -17.78
CA ALA A 174 25.32 13.97 -19.18
C ALA A 174 24.32 13.27 -20.13
N ALA A 175 23.68 12.18 -19.68
CA ALA A 175 22.62 11.52 -20.43
C ALA A 175 21.38 12.41 -20.66
N THR A 176 21.10 13.36 -19.75
CA THR A 176 20.01 14.34 -19.94
C THR A 176 20.34 15.29 -21.11
N ILE A 177 21.58 15.77 -21.18
CA ILE A 177 22.03 16.64 -22.29
C ILE A 177 22.08 15.89 -23.62
N SER A 178 22.60 14.65 -23.61
CA SER A 178 22.67 13.82 -24.82
C SER A 178 21.29 13.56 -25.46
N ARG A 179 20.25 13.41 -24.65
CA ARG A 179 18.88 13.14 -25.12
C ARG A 179 18.09 14.36 -25.58
N LEU A 180 18.65 15.56 -25.46
CA LEU A 180 18.01 16.76 -25.96
C LEU A 180 17.99 16.74 -27.49
N THR A 181 16.79 16.84 -28.05
CA THR A 181 16.54 16.98 -29.51
C THR A 181 16.07 18.39 -29.81
N GLN A 182 16.36 18.85 -31.06
CA GLN A 182 15.88 20.14 -31.54
C GLN A 182 14.37 20.24 -31.52
#